data_721021c97f140680a9fed5effb64f0fe
#
_entry.id   721021c97f140680a9fed5effb64f0fe
#
_cell.length_a   1.000
_cell.length_b   1.000
_cell.length_c   1.000
_cell.angle_alpha   90.00
_cell.angle_beta   90.00
_cell.angle_gamma   90.00
#
_symmetry.space_group_name_H-M   'P 1'
#
loop_
_entity.id
_entity.type
_entity.pdbx_description
1 polymer ?
#
loop_
_entity_poly.entity_id
_entity_poly.type
_entity_poly.pdbx_seq_one_letter_code
_entity_poly.pdbx_strand_id
1 'polypeptide(L)'
;MSASNHQTLPYRETLTIWPHRSLSPRGFAIVMASLGGLAFCIGLGFFLAGAWPIIGFLGLELLVVWGAFKLNYRAARQRQKLTATADELVVENVGANGETQTVNLPSGWIRIEVSGERVTNIEDYRQTKNTYRQRVFVTSHGARTEIGAFLHPAETPALITELSGMLERAHSARLQHP
;
A
#
# COMPACT_ATOMS: atom_id res chain seq x y z
N MET A 1 -27.19 -31.46 -32.00
CA MET A 1 -25.76 -31.12 -31.89
C MET A 1 -25.70 -29.75 -31.20
N SER A 2 -25.57 -29.77 -29.89
CA SER A 2 -25.44 -28.52 -29.09
C SER A 2 -23.97 -28.15 -29.04
N ALA A 3 -23.62 -27.06 -29.72
CA ALA A 3 -22.31 -26.46 -29.57
C ALA A 3 -22.26 -25.77 -28.19
N SER A 4 -21.52 -26.39 -27.27
CA SER A 4 -21.18 -25.77 -25.98
C SER A 4 -20.31 -24.57 -26.25
N ASN A 5 -20.92 -23.41 -26.19
CA ASN A 5 -20.23 -22.13 -26.25
C ASN A 5 -19.44 -21.96 -24.93
N HIS A 6 -18.22 -22.51 -24.86
CA HIS A 6 -17.25 -22.19 -23.82
C HIS A 6 -16.81 -20.74 -24.07
N GLN A 7 -17.55 -19.78 -23.54
CA GLN A 7 -17.04 -18.45 -23.33
C GLN A 7 -15.92 -18.56 -22.31
N THR A 8 -14.69 -18.71 -22.80
CA THR A 8 -13.48 -18.54 -21.99
C THR A 8 -13.48 -17.11 -21.51
N LEU A 9 -13.73 -16.92 -20.22
CA LEU A 9 -13.65 -15.60 -19.59
C LEU A 9 -12.26 -15.02 -19.90
N PRO A 10 -12.18 -13.75 -20.30
CA PRO A 10 -10.90 -13.12 -20.58
C PRO A 10 -10.02 -13.19 -19.33
N TYR A 11 -8.74 -13.54 -19.50
CA TYR A 11 -7.78 -13.59 -18.41
C TYR A 11 -7.79 -12.27 -17.64
N ARG A 12 -7.99 -12.37 -16.33
CA ARG A 12 -7.98 -11.23 -15.41
C ARG A 12 -7.48 -11.66 -14.04
N GLU A 13 -6.36 -11.12 -13.64
CA GLU A 13 -5.79 -11.33 -12.32
C GLU A 13 -5.64 -9.99 -11.59
N THR A 14 -5.92 -9.97 -10.31
CA THR A 14 -5.91 -8.74 -9.52
C THR A 14 -5.03 -8.91 -8.29
N LEU A 15 -4.04 -8.04 -8.14
CA LEU A 15 -3.19 -7.91 -6.97
C LEU A 15 -3.54 -6.61 -6.24
N THR A 16 -3.88 -6.71 -4.96
CA THR A 16 -4.16 -5.53 -4.13
C THR A 16 -3.10 -5.38 -3.06
N ILE A 17 -2.44 -4.23 -3.05
CA ILE A 17 -1.35 -3.90 -2.14
C ILE A 17 -1.91 -2.95 -1.08
N TRP A 18 -1.69 -3.28 0.20
CA TRP A 18 -2.13 -2.52 1.35
C TRP A 18 -0.93 -2.08 2.19
N PRO A 19 -0.90 -0.83 2.70
CA PRO A 19 0.11 -0.45 3.68
C PRO A 19 -0.12 -1.19 5.00
N HIS A 20 0.96 -1.65 5.62
CA HIS A 20 0.90 -2.24 6.95
C HIS A 20 0.43 -1.20 7.98
N ARG A 21 -0.58 -1.56 8.77
CA ARG A 21 -1.08 -0.71 9.86
C ARG A 21 -0.37 -1.10 11.14
N SER A 22 0.31 -0.15 11.77
CA SER A 22 1.03 -0.36 13.02
C SER A 22 0.10 -0.72 14.18
N LEU A 23 -1.16 -0.19 14.19
CA LEU A 23 -2.14 -0.44 15.23
C LEU A 23 -3.52 -0.71 14.63
N SER A 24 -4.22 -1.72 15.18
CA SER A 24 -5.63 -1.93 14.87
C SER A 24 -6.49 -0.84 15.52
N PRO A 25 -7.73 -0.59 15.03
CA PRO A 25 -8.65 0.36 15.66
C PRO A 25 -8.93 0.05 17.14
N ARG A 26 -8.98 -1.23 17.50
CA ARG A 26 -9.13 -1.66 18.90
C ARG A 26 -7.90 -1.35 19.73
N GLY A 27 -6.70 -1.62 19.21
CA GLY A 27 -5.43 -1.29 19.86
C GLY A 27 -5.31 0.22 20.10
N PHE A 28 -5.69 1.04 19.12
CA PHE A 28 -5.75 2.49 19.27
C PHE A 28 -6.70 2.92 20.40
N ALA A 29 -7.93 2.37 20.43
CA ALA A 29 -8.89 2.70 21.48
C ALA A 29 -8.37 2.34 22.89
N ILE A 30 -7.67 1.20 23.03
CA ILE A 30 -7.05 0.78 24.29
C ILE A 30 -5.96 1.76 24.71
N VAL A 31 -5.05 2.12 23.80
CA VAL A 31 -3.96 3.08 24.06
C VAL A 31 -4.53 4.44 24.46
N MET A 32 -5.52 4.95 23.73
CA MET A 32 -6.14 6.23 24.04
C MET A 32 -6.90 6.21 25.38
N ALA A 33 -7.61 5.12 25.69
CA ALA A 33 -8.30 4.96 26.97
C ALA A 33 -7.31 4.89 28.14
N SER A 34 -6.19 4.18 27.98
CA SER A 34 -5.14 4.09 29.00
C SER A 34 -4.45 5.44 29.25
N LEU A 35 -4.07 6.15 28.16
CA LEU A 35 -3.49 7.49 28.27
C LEU A 35 -4.48 8.48 28.87
N GLY A 36 -5.75 8.46 28.42
CA GLY A 36 -6.80 9.31 28.96
C GLY A 36 -7.08 9.05 30.43
N GLY A 37 -7.16 7.78 30.84
CA GLY A 37 -7.34 7.40 32.22
C GLY A 37 -6.17 7.85 33.12
N LEU A 38 -4.93 7.66 32.66
CA LEU A 38 -3.74 8.13 33.36
C LEU A 38 -3.73 9.66 33.51
N ALA A 39 -3.96 10.37 32.40
CA ALA A 39 -4.02 11.83 32.39
C ALA A 39 -5.14 12.36 33.29
N PHE A 40 -6.29 11.68 33.32
CA PHE A 40 -7.39 12.04 34.21
C PHE A 40 -7.00 11.89 35.68
N CYS A 41 -6.40 10.77 36.08
CA CYS A 41 -5.96 10.54 37.46
C CYS A 41 -4.91 11.57 37.91
N ILE A 42 -3.92 11.85 37.07
CA ILE A 42 -2.90 12.86 37.34
C ILE A 42 -3.51 14.26 37.39
N GLY A 43 -4.34 14.61 36.41
CA GLY A 43 -5.00 15.90 36.33
C GLY A 43 -5.91 16.17 37.53
N LEU A 44 -6.66 15.16 37.98
CA LEU A 44 -7.49 15.25 39.18
C LEU A 44 -6.66 15.54 40.44
N GLY A 45 -5.52 14.85 40.60
CA GLY A 45 -4.59 15.10 41.72
C GLY A 45 -4.09 16.55 41.73
N PHE A 46 -3.64 17.06 40.61
CA PHE A 46 -3.19 18.46 40.46
C PHE A 46 -4.32 19.47 40.62
N PHE A 47 -5.52 19.13 40.16
CA PHE A 47 -6.69 19.97 40.35
C PHE A 47 -7.02 20.18 41.83
N LEU A 48 -7.04 19.09 42.60
CA LEU A 48 -7.29 19.13 44.04
C LEU A 48 -6.19 19.86 44.81
N ALA A 49 -4.97 19.86 44.27
CA ALA A 49 -3.84 20.63 44.80
C ALA A 49 -3.85 22.12 44.38
N GLY A 50 -4.88 22.58 43.65
CA GLY A 50 -4.99 23.98 43.19
C GLY A 50 -4.18 24.30 41.91
N ALA A 51 -3.52 23.33 41.29
CA ALA A 51 -2.71 23.52 40.09
C ALA A 51 -3.52 23.27 38.80
N TRP A 52 -4.66 23.95 38.67
CA TRP A 52 -5.61 23.81 37.56
C TRP A 52 -5.03 24.02 36.15
N PRO A 53 -3.96 24.84 35.88
CA PRO A 53 -3.45 25.01 34.54
C PRO A 53 -2.85 23.71 33.95
N ILE A 54 -2.43 22.75 34.81
CA ILE A 54 -1.85 21.48 34.38
C ILE A 54 -2.87 20.63 33.59
N ILE A 55 -4.15 20.75 33.90
CA ILE A 55 -5.23 20.04 33.17
C ILE A 55 -5.25 20.48 31.69
N GLY A 56 -5.05 21.77 31.42
CA GLY A 56 -4.95 22.30 30.06
C GLY A 56 -3.82 21.65 29.26
N PHE A 57 -2.65 21.48 29.88
CA PHE A 57 -1.51 20.82 29.27
C PHE A 57 -1.77 19.32 28.99
N LEU A 58 -2.31 18.60 29.94
CA LEU A 58 -2.64 17.17 29.76
C LEU A 58 -3.70 16.99 28.66
N GLY A 59 -4.70 17.87 28.60
CA GLY A 59 -5.71 17.87 27.54
C GLY A 59 -5.11 18.14 26.15
N LEU A 60 -4.19 19.11 26.06
CA LEU A 60 -3.48 19.43 24.82
C LEU A 60 -2.62 18.25 24.35
N GLU A 61 -1.90 17.60 25.25
CA GLU A 61 -1.07 16.44 24.95
C GLU A 61 -1.90 15.29 24.36
N LEU A 62 -3.04 14.95 24.99
CA LEU A 62 -3.96 13.96 24.47
C LEU A 62 -4.50 14.31 23.09
N LEU A 63 -4.79 15.59 22.85
CA LEU A 63 -5.29 16.07 21.57
C LEU A 63 -4.24 15.96 20.49
N VAL A 64 -2.96 16.25 20.78
CA VAL A 64 -1.84 16.08 19.85
C VAL A 64 -1.63 14.61 19.51
N VAL A 65 -1.64 13.72 20.51
CA VAL A 65 -1.52 12.28 20.28
C VAL A 65 -2.68 11.76 19.43
N TRP A 66 -3.91 12.15 19.75
CA TRP A 66 -5.09 11.79 18.96
C TRP A 66 -5.00 12.28 17.52
N GLY A 67 -4.56 13.54 17.33
CA GLY A 67 -4.37 14.15 16.01
C GLY A 67 -3.32 13.41 15.17
N ALA A 68 -2.18 13.08 15.78
CA ALA A 68 -1.12 12.31 15.13
C ALA A 68 -1.61 10.93 14.66
N PHE A 69 -2.37 10.23 15.51
CA PHE A 69 -2.98 8.97 15.12
C PHE A 69 -4.01 9.12 14.00
N LYS A 70 -4.85 10.15 14.06
CA LYS A 70 -5.84 10.44 13.02
C LYS A 70 -5.18 10.68 11.65
N LEU A 71 -4.05 11.41 11.62
CA LEU A 71 -3.27 11.61 10.41
C LEU A 71 -2.66 10.29 9.91
N ASN A 72 -2.12 9.47 10.81
CA ASN A 72 -1.55 8.17 10.47
C ASN A 72 -2.62 7.21 9.90
N TYR A 73 -3.81 7.16 10.51
CA TYR A 73 -4.92 6.37 9.98
C TYR A 73 -5.42 6.86 8.62
N ARG A 74 -5.36 8.17 8.35
CA ARG A 74 -5.70 8.71 7.04
C ARG A 74 -4.67 8.27 5.99
N ALA A 75 -3.38 8.35 6.31
CA ALA A 75 -2.33 7.86 5.43
C ALA A 75 -2.44 6.34 5.14
N ALA A 76 -2.84 5.55 6.14
CA ALA A 76 -3.02 4.11 6.02
C ALA A 76 -4.27 3.67 5.21
N ARG A 77 -5.07 4.60 4.68
CA ARG A 77 -6.18 4.32 3.76
C ARG A 77 -5.73 4.17 2.31
N GLN A 78 -4.52 4.57 2.01
CA GLN A 78 -3.94 4.38 0.68
C GLN A 78 -3.97 2.89 0.33
N ARG A 79 -4.28 2.59 -0.90
CA ARG A 79 -4.21 1.25 -1.47
C ARG A 79 -3.91 1.35 -2.95
N GLN A 80 -3.24 0.35 -3.45
CA GLN A 80 -2.95 0.23 -4.87
C GLN A 80 -3.50 -1.11 -5.36
N LYS A 81 -4.28 -1.08 -6.43
CA LYS A 81 -4.85 -2.26 -7.05
C LYS A 81 -4.29 -2.37 -8.46
N LEU A 82 -3.65 -3.50 -8.73
CA LEU A 82 -3.14 -3.86 -10.03
C LEU A 82 -4.03 -4.92 -10.64
N THR A 83 -4.52 -4.68 -11.83
CA THR A 83 -5.32 -5.66 -12.58
C THR A 83 -4.63 -5.95 -13.89
N ALA A 84 -4.11 -7.17 -14.04
CA ALA A 84 -3.51 -7.64 -15.28
C ALA A 84 -4.56 -8.36 -16.12
N THR A 85 -4.66 -7.96 -17.37
CA THR A 85 -5.41 -8.65 -18.42
C THR A 85 -4.43 -9.09 -19.51
N ALA A 86 -4.91 -9.81 -20.53
CA ALA A 86 -4.09 -10.20 -21.67
C ALA A 86 -3.50 -8.97 -22.42
N ASP A 87 -4.22 -7.84 -22.42
CA ASP A 87 -3.89 -6.67 -23.25
C ASP A 87 -3.27 -5.51 -22.47
N GLU A 88 -3.60 -5.36 -21.19
CA GLU A 88 -3.15 -4.22 -20.37
C GLU A 88 -2.98 -4.56 -18.90
N LEU A 89 -2.14 -3.77 -18.22
CA LEU A 89 -2.06 -3.68 -16.77
C LEU A 89 -2.69 -2.37 -16.31
N VAL A 90 -3.77 -2.47 -15.58
CA VAL A 90 -4.46 -1.32 -14.98
C VAL A 90 -3.95 -1.15 -13.56
N VAL A 91 -3.41 0.03 -13.26
CA VAL A 91 -2.93 0.40 -11.93
C VAL A 91 -3.86 1.47 -11.36
N GLU A 92 -4.64 1.09 -10.35
CA GLU A 92 -5.54 1.98 -9.63
C GLU A 92 -4.89 2.38 -8.31
N ASN A 93 -4.54 3.66 -8.17
CA ASN A 93 -4.02 4.24 -6.94
C ASN A 93 -5.13 4.95 -6.19
N VAL A 94 -5.50 4.45 -5.03
CA VAL A 94 -6.44 5.13 -4.14
C VAL A 94 -5.64 5.89 -3.08
N GLY A 95 -5.69 7.20 -3.14
CA GLY A 95 -5.00 8.09 -2.19
C GLY A 95 -5.64 8.09 -0.80
N ALA A 96 -4.96 8.71 0.16
CA ALA A 96 -5.42 8.88 1.55
C ALA A 96 -6.77 9.62 1.65
N ASN A 97 -7.10 10.46 0.68
CA ASN A 97 -8.33 11.24 0.60
C ASN A 97 -9.47 10.52 -0.13
N GLY A 98 -9.21 9.32 -0.66
CA GLY A 98 -10.17 8.57 -1.49
C GLY A 98 -10.10 8.94 -2.98
N GLU A 99 -9.18 9.81 -3.40
CA GLU A 99 -8.93 10.09 -4.81
C GLU A 99 -8.39 8.85 -5.49
N THR A 100 -8.99 8.49 -6.63
CA THR A 100 -8.53 7.34 -7.41
C THR A 100 -7.86 7.85 -8.68
N GLN A 101 -6.61 7.49 -8.87
CA GLN A 101 -5.87 7.70 -10.10
C GLN A 101 -5.68 6.36 -10.80
N THR A 102 -6.10 6.27 -12.06
CA THR A 102 -5.96 5.05 -12.85
C THR A 102 -4.95 5.29 -13.96
N VAL A 103 -3.99 4.38 -14.07
CA VAL A 103 -2.99 4.36 -15.14
C VAL A 103 -3.11 3.04 -15.89
N ASN A 104 -3.32 3.11 -17.19
CA ASN A 104 -3.39 1.93 -18.05
C ASN A 104 -2.07 1.77 -18.78
N LEU A 105 -1.44 0.61 -18.63
CA LEU A 105 -0.16 0.24 -19.22
C LEU A 105 -0.39 -0.91 -20.21
N PRO A 106 -0.18 -0.72 -21.53
CA PRO A 106 -0.30 -1.81 -22.51
C PRO A 106 0.64 -2.98 -22.17
N SER A 107 0.14 -4.22 -22.20
CA SER A 107 0.86 -5.41 -21.72
C SER A 107 2.07 -5.80 -22.59
N GLY A 108 2.16 -5.33 -23.83
CA GLY A 108 3.17 -5.77 -24.79
C GLY A 108 4.63 -5.41 -24.43
N TRP A 109 4.84 -4.40 -23.55
CA TRP A 109 6.18 -3.88 -23.24
C TRP A 109 6.33 -3.51 -21.77
N ILE A 110 5.65 -4.22 -20.90
CA ILE A 110 5.76 -3.98 -19.46
C ILE A 110 7.13 -4.43 -18.96
N ARG A 111 7.79 -3.56 -18.20
CA ARG A 111 9.07 -3.82 -17.54
C ARG A 111 8.99 -3.41 -16.08
N ILE A 112 9.60 -4.20 -15.24
CA ILE A 112 9.78 -3.88 -13.82
C ILE A 112 11.18 -3.26 -13.66
N GLU A 113 11.24 -2.10 -13.03
CA GLU A 113 12.47 -1.38 -12.72
C GLU A 113 12.53 -1.10 -11.22
N VAL A 114 13.68 -1.33 -10.62
CA VAL A 114 13.92 -1.00 -9.21
C VAL A 114 14.96 0.10 -9.14
N SER A 115 14.56 1.24 -8.57
CA SER A 115 15.43 2.44 -8.44
C SER A 115 16.16 2.85 -9.74
N GLY A 116 15.50 2.61 -10.89
CA GLY A 116 16.06 2.94 -12.22
C GLY A 116 16.83 1.79 -12.88
N GLU A 117 17.04 0.67 -12.22
CA GLU A 117 17.63 -0.53 -12.76
C GLU A 117 16.56 -1.56 -13.13
N ARG A 118 16.70 -2.19 -14.30
CA ARG A 118 15.76 -3.22 -14.76
C ARG A 118 15.94 -4.49 -13.92
N VAL A 119 14.85 -5.01 -13.40
CA VAL A 119 14.81 -6.30 -12.70
C VAL A 119 13.99 -7.27 -13.53
N THR A 120 14.62 -8.37 -13.92
CA THR A 120 13.99 -9.41 -14.73
C THR A 120 13.49 -10.55 -13.84
N ASN A 121 14.18 -10.79 -12.72
CA ASN A 121 13.83 -11.84 -11.76
C ASN A 121 14.30 -11.49 -10.33
N ILE A 122 14.00 -12.33 -9.35
CA ILE A 122 14.38 -12.15 -7.95
C ILE A 122 15.91 -12.21 -7.72
N GLU A 123 16.64 -12.89 -8.59
CA GLU A 123 18.10 -12.99 -8.52
C GLU A 123 18.74 -11.64 -8.86
N ASP A 124 18.27 -10.97 -9.90
CA ASP A 124 18.69 -9.61 -10.27
C ASP A 124 18.44 -8.63 -9.13
N TYR A 125 17.27 -8.75 -8.47
CA TYR A 125 16.94 -7.94 -7.30
C TYR A 125 17.92 -8.13 -6.14
N ARG A 126 18.32 -9.38 -5.85
CA ARG A 126 19.27 -9.68 -4.77
C ARG A 126 20.66 -9.10 -5.02
N GLN A 127 21.09 -9.01 -6.26
CA GLN A 127 22.38 -8.41 -6.63
C GLN A 127 22.36 -6.89 -6.55
N THR A 128 21.22 -6.26 -6.86
CA THR A 128 21.00 -4.80 -6.81
C THR A 128 20.86 -4.26 -5.38
N LYS A 129 21.01 -5.10 -4.37
CA LYS A 129 20.77 -4.81 -2.94
C LYS A 129 21.66 -3.69 -2.41
N ASN A 130 21.32 -2.45 -2.71
CA ASN A 130 21.82 -1.30 -1.97
C ASN A 130 20.70 -0.72 -1.08
N THR A 131 20.92 -0.64 0.15
CA THR A 131 20.29 -0.70 1.45
C THR A 131 19.17 0.33 1.72
N TYR A 132 18.89 1.31 0.87
CA TYR A 132 17.97 2.40 1.21
C TYR A 132 16.85 2.55 0.18
N ARG A 133 15.62 2.25 0.64
CA ARG A 133 14.33 2.57 0.00
C ARG A 133 14.29 2.36 -1.51
N GLN A 134 14.43 1.13 -1.92
CA GLN A 134 14.29 0.75 -3.32
C GLN A 134 12.84 1.01 -3.76
N ARG A 135 12.67 1.79 -4.82
CA ARG A 135 11.38 2.07 -5.43
C ARG A 135 11.16 1.13 -6.60
N VAL A 136 9.99 0.51 -6.64
CA VAL A 136 9.59 -0.35 -7.75
C VAL A 136 8.75 0.47 -8.73
N PHE A 137 9.13 0.43 -9.98
CA PHE A 137 8.41 1.07 -11.07
C PHE A 137 7.99 0.03 -12.10
N VAL A 138 6.82 0.24 -12.67
CA VAL A 138 6.40 -0.46 -13.88
C VAL A 138 6.40 0.53 -15.02
N THR A 139 7.07 0.17 -16.10
CA THR A 139 7.21 0.99 -17.30
C THR A 139 6.62 0.29 -18.50
N SER A 140 5.90 1.04 -19.33
CA SER A 140 5.40 0.58 -20.63
C SER A 140 5.26 1.77 -21.58
N HIS A 141 5.82 1.67 -22.80
CA HIS A 141 5.73 2.69 -23.85
C HIS A 141 6.05 4.13 -23.38
N GLY A 142 7.02 4.28 -22.47
CA GLY A 142 7.40 5.59 -21.92
C GLY A 142 6.57 6.06 -20.72
N ALA A 143 5.43 5.42 -20.42
CA ALA A 143 4.72 5.64 -19.17
C ALA A 143 5.44 4.91 -18.03
N ARG A 144 5.62 5.57 -16.88
CA ARG A 144 6.28 5.04 -15.70
C ARG A 144 5.41 5.26 -14.48
N THR A 145 5.10 4.19 -13.75
CA THR A 145 4.25 4.25 -12.56
C THR A 145 4.96 3.56 -11.40
N GLU A 146 5.00 4.22 -10.23
CA GLU A 146 5.56 3.65 -9.00
C GLU A 146 4.57 2.68 -8.37
N ILE A 147 5.05 1.48 -8.02
CA ILE A 147 4.25 0.44 -7.38
C ILE A 147 4.74 0.24 -5.97
N GLY A 148 3.78 0.20 -5.02
CA GLY A 148 4.10 -0.07 -3.61
C GLY A 148 4.91 1.03 -2.93
N ALA A 149 4.74 2.30 -3.29
CA ALA A 149 5.46 3.45 -2.71
C ALA A 149 5.36 3.52 -1.18
N PHE A 150 4.34 2.92 -0.60
CA PHE A 150 4.05 2.87 0.84
C PHE A 150 4.51 1.57 1.51
N LEU A 151 5.08 0.61 0.77
CA LEU A 151 5.57 -0.65 1.32
C LEU A 151 6.89 -0.47 2.07
N HIS A 152 7.10 -1.34 3.04
CA HIS A 152 8.39 -1.44 3.72
C HIS A 152 9.43 -2.11 2.81
N PRO A 153 10.71 -1.72 2.84
CA PRO A 153 11.76 -2.33 2.00
C PRO A 153 11.87 -3.86 2.10
N ALA A 154 11.52 -4.43 3.25
CA ALA A 154 11.51 -5.88 3.44
C ALA A 154 10.43 -6.62 2.62
N GLU A 155 9.39 -5.92 2.18
CA GLU A 155 8.25 -6.48 1.41
C GLU A 155 8.46 -6.38 -0.10
N THR A 156 9.41 -5.54 -0.52
CA THR A 156 9.72 -5.31 -1.95
C THR A 156 10.06 -6.60 -2.72
N PRO A 157 10.83 -7.57 -2.17
CA PRO A 157 11.12 -8.82 -2.88
C PRO A 157 9.86 -9.65 -3.15
N ALA A 158 8.96 -9.72 -2.17
CA ALA A 158 7.70 -10.46 -2.32
C ALA A 158 6.82 -9.80 -3.39
N LEU A 159 6.72 -8.47 -3.38
CA LEU A 159 6.00 -7.71 -4.40
C LEU A 159 6.55 -7.99 -5.81
N ILE A 160 7.87 -7.95 -5.99
CA ILE A 160 8.50 -8.19 -7.30
C ILE A 160 8.19 -9.61 -7.80
N THR A 161 8.30 -10.60 -6.92
CA THR A 161 8.01 -12.00 -7.27
C THR A 161 6.55 -12.18 -7.70
N GLU A 162 5.61 -11.61 -6.94
CA GLU A 162 4.19 -11.71 -7.23
C GLU A 162 3.80 -10.97 -8.50
N LEU A 163 4.33 -9.76 -8.69
CA LEU A 163 4.11 -8.95 -9.88
C LEU A 163 4.69 -9.60 -11.13
N SER A 164 5.91 -10.14 -11.07
CA SER A 164 6.53 -10.85 -12.19
C SER A 164 5.72 -12.07 -12.58
N GLY A 165 5.30 -12.87 -11.61
CA GLY A 165 4.47 -14.05 -11.88
C GLY A 165 3.11 -13.71 -12.49
N MET A 166 2.47 -12.61 -12.03
CA MET A 166 1.22 -12.13 -12.60
C MET A 166 1.39 -11.68 -14.07
N LEU A 167 2.47 -10.95 -14.37
CA LEU A 167 2.77 -10.49 -15.73
C LEU A 167 3.11 -11.65 -16.67
N GLU A 168 3.84 -12.67 -16.21
CA GLU A 168 4.14 -13.87 -16.99
C GLU A 168 2.87 -14.64 -17.34
N ARG A 169 1.95 -14.80 -16.39
CA ARG A 169 0.66 -15.46 -16.64
C ARG A 169 -0.21 -14.67 -17.61
N ALA A 170 -0.24 -13.34 -17.49
CA ALA A 170 -0.94 -12.46 -18.42
C ALA A 170 -0.37 -12.57 -19.83
N HIS A 171 0.96 -12.58 -19.96
CA HIS A 171 1.64 -12.75 -21.24
C HIS A 171 1.36 -14.12 -21.87
N SER A 172 1.38 -15.19 -21.09
CA SER A 172 1.05 -16.53 -21.55
C SER A 172 -0.40 -16.64 -22.03
N ALA A 173 -1.34 -16.00 -21.32
CA ALA A 173 -2.74 -15.95 -21.72
C ALA A 173 -2.94 -15.23 -23.06
N ARG A 174 -2.17 -14.16 -23.30
CA ARG A 174 -2.19 -13.43 -24.58
C ARG A 174 -1.72 -14.27 -25.76
N LEU A 175 -0.70 -15.12 -25.57
CA LEU A 175 -0.18 -16.01 -26.62
C LEU A 175 -1.12 -17.16 -26.95
N GLN A 176 -2.04 -17.52 -26.06
CA GLN A 176 -3.02 -18.58 -26.28
C GLN A 176 -4.29 -18.09 -27.01
N HIS A 177 -4.50 -16.76 -27.10
CA HIS A 177 -5.64 -16.14 -27.74
C HIS A 177 -5.19 -14.99 -28.65
N PRO A 178 -4.54 -15.32 -29.80
CA PRO A 178 -4.07 -14.33 -30.76
C PRO A 178 -5.21 -13.63 -31.52
#